data_32867f1eae8fbf40406b6055d6947334
#
_entry.id   32867f1eae8fbf40406b6055d6947334
#
_cell.length_a   1.000
_cell.length_b   1.000
_cell.length_c   1.000
_cell.angle_alpha   90.00
_cell.angle_beta   90.00
_cell.angle_gamma   90.00
#
_symmetry.space_group_name_H-M   'P 1'
#
loop_
_entity.id
_entity.type
_entity.pdbx_description
1 polymer ?
#
loop_
_entity_poly.entity_id
_entity_poly.type
_entity_poly.pdbx_seq_one_letter_code
_entity_poly.pdbx_strand_id
1 'polypeptide(L)'
;MKYLGCAFLLIALVSCGSVPVKSTFVEEPDPSGDTCSYWPEEMSGMHAAILGTDKAFRMSVCPDVEETSVREVSAWKGETVSAMVLIWSASDLENVRVDVSKLRGRGGVIPSSAVETFFVRYTLADEFGNACGPHDPAVYPPHLCPDMLEPAEAIDIPGRTVRPVWIRINVPAAAAAGSYTASVKVVSSNAGSRVMTLKLNVTGRTMPELAARRFYIDFWQHPAAVARVEGCRLWSDEHFSLLEKYMRPLADLGQRTVTATLNKDPWNHQCYDLHEDMILWTRDIDGTWSYDYTVFDRWVELMDRLGVNREVNCYSMLPWNNELHYFDVAADSLVNVKADPGTAIFEELWRPFLHDFSAHLAEKGWVERVNIAMDERSREQTGFALELLRDAAPALGVAMADNHDSYRNYPDVDNISCSIWNTADPSVLASRRADGRITTFYICCSAPFPNQFTFSSPMEAVYVTWYSIANGYDGFLRWAWNSWPENPAHDSRFRTFPSGDCFLAYPGPMSSVRIEKLREGIQDMEKIFVLRDE
;
A
#
# COMPACT_ATOMS: atom_id res chain seq x y z
N MET A 1 38.39 -9.69 -69.62
CA MET A 1 38.68 -10.45 -68.42
C MET A 1 39.27 -9.49 -67.39
N LYS A 2 38.40 -9.07 -66.42
CA LYS A 2 38.85 -8.35 -65.23
C LYS A 2 38.01 -8.93 -64.08
N TYR A 3 38.69 -9.61 -63.18
CA TYR A 3 38.08 -10.17 -61.94
C TYR A 3 37.91 -9.03 -60.91
N LEU A 4 36.67 -8.80 -60.48
CA LEU A 4 36.37 -7.99 -59.29
C LEU A 4 36.30 -8.93 -58.09
N GLY A 5 37.22 -8.80 -57.16
CA GLY A 5 37.20 -9.47 -55.87
C GLY A 5 36.26 -8.73 -54.91
N CYS A 6 35.19 -9.37 -54.45
CA CYS A 6 34.39 -8.88 -53.33
C CYS A 6 35.08 -9.23 -52.01
N ALA A 7 35.57 -8.23 -51.30
CA ALA A 7 36.01 -8.37 -49.92
C ALA A 7 34.79 -8.31 -49.01
N PHE A 8 34.47 -9.42 -48.33
CA PHE A 8 33.47 -9.45 -47.24
C PHE A 8 34.12 -8.88 -45.98
N LEU A 9 33.65 -7.70 -45.59
CA LEU A 9 33.97 -7.10 -44.29
C LEU A 9 33.09 -7.79 -43.22
N LEU A 10 33.68 -8.64 -42.38
CA LEU A 10 33.02 -9.17 -41.18
C LEU A 10 32.98 -8.02 -40.15
N ILE A 11 31.84 -7.37 -40.00
CA ILE A 11 31.56 -6.47 -38.87
C ILE A 11 31.27 -7.35 -37.67
N ALA A 12 32.25 -7.50 -36.80
CA ALA A 12 32.03 -8.04 -35.46
C ALA A 12 31.15 -7.04 -34.66
N LEU A 13 29.88 -7.35 -34.49
CA LEU A 13 29.02 -6.67 -33.55
C LEU A 13 29.53 -6.98 -32.13
N VAL A 14 30.37 -6.11 -31.58
CA VAL A 14 30.66 -6.08 -30.16
C VAL A 14 29.37 -5.59 -29.50
N SER A 15 28.62 -6.51 -28.93
CA SER A 15 27.54 -6.18 -28.01
C SER A 15 28.18 -5.47 -26.81
N CYS A 16 28.16 -4.14 -26.79
CA CYS A 16 28.38 -3.38 -25.57
C CYS A 16 27.20 -3.70 -24.64
N GLY A 17 27.40 -4.68 -23.77
CA GLY A 17 26.52 -4.85 -22.61
C GLY A 17 26.59 -3.53 -21.80
N SER A 18 25.43 -2.88 -21.62
CA SER A 18 25.34 -1.74 -20.70
C SER A 18 25.82 -2.19 -19.31
N VAL A 19 26.68 -1.38 -18.71
CA VAL A 19 27.08 -1.60 -17.31
C VAL A 19 25.80 -1.49 -16.47
N PRO A 20 25.50 -2.47 -15.59
CA PRO A 20 24.32 -2.43 -14.76
C PRO A 20 24.25 -1.13 -13.94
N VAL A 21 23.08 -0.52 -13.86
CA VAL A 21 22.88 0.67 -13.02
C VAL A 21 22.87 0.23 -11.57
N LYS A 22 23.92 0.62 -10.85
CA LYS A 22 24.07 0.30 -9.43
C LYS A 22 23.23 1.25 -8.58
N SER A 23 22.59 0.72 -7.56
CA SER A 23 21.89 1.55 -6.57
C SER A 23 22.84 2.53 -5.88
N THR A 24 22.35 3.73 -5.64
CA THR A 24 23.00 4.75 -4.82
C THR A 24 22.40 4.86 -3.42
N PHE A 25 21.37 4.06 -3.11
CA PHE A 25 20.74 4.06 -1.79
C PHE A 25 21.69 3.49 -0.74
N VAL A 26 21.87 4.24 0.33
CA VAL A 26 22.70 3.85 1.49
C VAL A 26 21.78 3.69 2.70
N GLU A 27 21.80 2.52 3.30
CA GLU A 27 21.04 2.23 4.51
C GLU A 27 21.67 2.89 5.73
N GLU A 28 20.87 3.15 6.76
CA GLU A 28 21.38 3.59 8.04
C GLU A 28 22.28 2.53 8.70
N PRO A 29 23.27 2.92 9.51
CA PRO A 29 24.01 1.98 10.34
C PRO A 29 23.06 1.25 11.29
N ASP A 30 23.26 -0.05 11.47
CA ASP A 30 22.45 -0.83 12.40
C ASP A 30 22.74 -0.43 13.86
N PRO A 31 21.80 0.20 14.58
CA PRO A 31 22.01 0.63 15.95
C PRO A 31 21.87 -0.50 16.97
N SER A 32 21.42 -1.68 16.52
CA SER A 32 21.26 -2.82 17.41
C SER A 32 22.60 -3.44 17.80
N GLY A 33 22.63 -4.21 18.90
CA GLY A 33 23.78 -4.99 19.28
C GLY A 33 24.10 -6.18 18.35
N ASP A 34 23.24 -6.41 17.34
CA ASP A 34 23.36 -7.52 16.39
C ASP A 34 24.62 -7.42 15.53
N THR A 35 25.20 -6.23 15.39
CA THR A 35 26.51 -6.02 14.72
C THR A 35 27.64 -6.80 15.39
N CYS A 36 27.46 -7.21 16.65
CA CYS A 36 28.38 -8.04 17.42
C CYS A 36 28.11 -9.54 17.26
N SER A 37 27.12 -9.95 16.43
CA SER A 37 26.84 -11.37 16.22
C SER A 37 28.05 -12.11 15.62
N TYR A 38 28.22 -13.36 16.01
CA TYR A 38 29.31 -14.19 15.53
C TYR A 38 29.09 -14.57 14.05
N TRP A 39 30.11 -14.30 13.24
CA TRP A 39 30.17 -14.73 11.86
C TRP A 39 31.35 -15.70 11.68
N PRO A 40 31.09 -16.99 11.43
CA PRO A 40 32.15 -17.97 11.20
C PRO A 40 33.05 -17.63 10.02
N GLU A 41 34.34 -18.00 10.07
CA GLU A 41 35.29 -17.74 8.97
C GLU A 41 34.89 -18.44 7.65
N GLU A 42 34.28 -19.62 7.75
CA GLU A 42 33.74 -20.35 6.61
C GLU A 42 32.62 -19.60 5.86
N MET A 43 32.02 -18.59 6.47
CA MET A 43 31.07 -17.68 5.82
C MET A 43 31.75 -16.59 4.98
N SER A 44 33.08 -16.63 4.82
CA SER A 44 33.81 -15.81 3.86
C SER A 44 33.48 -16.26 2.43
N GLY A 45 33.15 -15.32 1.57
CA GLY A 45 32.65 -15.61 0.24
C GLY A 45 31.13 -15.52 0.16
N MET A 46 30.62 -15.68 -1.05
CA MET A 46 29.18 -15.52 -1.28
C MET A 46 28.41 -16.80 -0.97
N HIS A 47 27.49 -16.74 -0.02
CA HIS A 47 26.49 -17.75 0.27
C HIS A 47 25.13 -17.31 -0.27
N ALA A 48 24.30 -18.25 -0.72
CA ALA A 48 22.96 -17.95 -1.19
C ALA A 48 22.02 -19.16 -1.07
N ALA A 49 20.76 -18.88 -0.70
CA ALA A 49 19.68 -19.86 -0.66
C ALA A 49 18.43 -19.30 -1.33
N ILE A 50 17.63 -20.16 -1.98
CA ILE A 50 16.32 -19.78 -2.49
C ILE A 50 15.24 -20.27 -1.53
N LEU A 51 14.47 -19.35 -0.94
CA LEU A 51 13.58 -19.57 0.20
C LEU A 51 12.14 -19.14 -0.09
N GLY A 52 11.24 -19.41 0.87
CA GLY A 52 9.93 -18.76 0.96
C GLY A 52 10.05 -17.33 1.51
N THR A 53 8.93 -16.59 1.44
CA THR A 53 8.85 -15.18 1.81
C THR A 53 8.29 -14.93 3.20
N ASP A 54 8.19 -15.97 4.04
CA ASP A 54 7.42 -15.91 5.29
C ASP A 54 8.24 -15.44 6.49
N LYS A 55 9.56 -15.30 6.31
CA LYS A 55 10.50 -14.89 7.36
C LYS A 55 11.19 -13.59 7.01
N ALA A 56 11.33 -12.72 8.00
CA ALA A 56 12.24 -11.57 7.96
C ALA A 56 13.63 -12.00 8.47
N PHE A 57 14.68 -11.39 7.91
CA PHE A 57 16.06 -11.64 8.32
C PHE A 57 16.70 -10.34 8.78
N ARG A 58 17.27 -10.31 9.97
CA ARG A 58 18.03 -9.18 10.47
C ARG A 58 19.32 -8.99 9.68
N MET A 59 19.66 -7.73 9.36
CA MET A 59 20.79 -7.43 8.48
C MET A 59 22.12 -7.93 9.01
N SER A 60 22.39 -7.76 10.30
CA SER A 60 23.71 -8.04 10.90
C SER A 60 23.83 -9.41 11.55
N VAL A 61 22.77 -10.22 11.53
CA VAL A 61 22.76 -11.56 12.14
C VAL A 61 23.08 -12.63 11.10
N CYS A 62 24.11 -13.44 11.37
CA CYS A 62 24.42 -14.59 10.51
C CYS A 62 23.20 -15.53 10.43
N PRO A 63 22.67 -15.83 9.22
CA PRO A 63 21.43 -16.59 9.12
C PRO A 63 21.67 -18.07 9.40
N ASP A 64 20.81 -18.65 10.24
CA ASP A 64 20.72 -20.10 10.44
C ASP A 64 19.72 -20.68 9.41
N VAL A 65 20.20 -20.90 8.19
CA VAL A 65 19.41 -21.46 7.08
C VAL A 65 20.24 -22.45 6.29
N GLU A 66 19.58 -23.50 5.80
CA GLU A 66 20.18 -24.44 4.84
C GLU A 66 20.32 -23.75 3.47
N GLU A 67 21.47 -23.91 2.82
CA GLU A 67 21.71 -23.42 1.45
C GLU A 67 20.90 -24.20 0.41
N THR A 68 19.58 -23.99 0.42
CA THR A 68 18.69 -24.62 -0.55
C THR A 68 18.89 -24.04 -1.94
N SER A 69 19.06 -24.93 -2.93
CA SER A 69 19.27 -24.55 -4.33
C SER A 69 18.02 -24.72 -5.20
N VAL A 70 16.92 -25.18 -4.64
CA VAL A 70 15.64 -25.40 -5.36
C VAL A 70 14.48 -24.88 -4.53
N ARG A 71 13.64 -24.06 -5.15
CA ARG A 71 12.35 -23.63 -4.58
C ARG A 71 11.24 -23.94 -5.56
N GLU A 72 10.15 -24.49 -5.05
CA GLU A 72 8.91 -24.71 -5.79
C GLU A 72 7.82 -23.78 -5.25
N VAL A 73 7.10 -23.13 -6.17
CA VAL A 73 5.92 -22.29 -5.91
C VAL A 73 4.78 -22.74 -6.81
N SER A 74 3.56 -22.59 -6.33
CA SER A 74 2.35 -22.91 -7.10
C SER A 74 1.53 -21.66 -7.35
N ALA A 75 0.91 -21.55 -8.51
CA ALA A 75 0.11 -20.39 -8.87
C ALA A 75 -1.10 -20.78 -9.71
N TRP A 76 -2.17 -19.99 -9.65
CA TRP A 76 -3.19 -19.94 -10.67
C TRP A 76 -2.71 -19.10 -11.85
N LYS A 77 -3.35 -19.23 -12.99
CA LYS A 77 -3.14 -18.31 -14.12
C LYS A 77 -3.61 -16.91 -13.75
N GLY A 78 -2.87 -15.87 -14.11
CA GLY A 78 -3.16 -14.48 -13.72
C GLY A 78 -2.83 -14.13 -12.27
N GLU A 79 -2.18 -15.04 -11.53
CA GLU A 79 -1.74 -14.82 -10.16
C GLU A 79 -0.33 -14.21 -10.11
N THR A 80 -0.06 -13.38 -9.12
CA THR A 80 1.29 -12.94 -8.76
C THR A 80 1.78 -13.75 -7.57
N VAL A 81 2.90 -14.46 -7.73
CA VAL A 81 3.51 -15.24 -6.66
C VAL A 81 4.95 -14.82 -6.43
N SER A 82 5.50 -15.15 -5.26
CA SER A 82 6.82 -14.69 -4.86
C SER A 82 7.71 -15.81 -4.34
N ALA A 83 9.02 -15.59 -4.48
CA ALA A 83 10.08 -16.35 -3.82
C ALA A 83 11.14 -15.34 -3.34
N MET A 84 12.08 -15.80 -2.53
CA MET A 84 13.16 -14.97 -2.01
C MET A 84 14.50 -15.65 -2.22
N VAL A 85 15.50 -14.90 -2.67
CA VAL A 85 16.90 -15.30 -2.55
C VAL A 85 17.49 -14.59 -1.34
N LEU A 86 18.05 -15.35 -0.42
CA LEU A 86 18.83 -14.81 0.68
C LEU A 86 20.30 -14.89 0.31
N ILE A 87 21.02 -13.76 0.41
CA ILE A 87 22.45 -13.65 0.13
C ILE A 87 23.13 -13.20 1.42
N TRP A 88 24.25 -13.84 1.78
CA TRP A 88 25.04 -13.42 2.95
C TRP A 88 26.52 -13.73 2.76
N SER A 89 27.35 -13.00 3.50
CA SER A 89 28.80 -13.17 3.49
C SER A 89 29.42 -12.52 4.72
N ALA A 90 30.49 -13.12 5.24
CA ALA A 90 31.35 -12.47 6.23
C ALA A 90 32.27 -11.41 5.61
N SER A 91 32.45 -11.40 4.28
CA SER A 91 33.26 -10.45 3.51
C SER A 91 32.40 -9.60 2.60
N ASP A 92 32.91 -8.43 2.20
CA ASP A 92 32.21 -7.55 1.25
C ASP A 92 31.97 -8.24 -0.09
N LEU A 93 30.76 -8.06 -0.63
CA LEU A 93 30.40 -8.49 -1.97
C LEU A 93 30.15 -7.27 -2.84
N GLU A 94 30.80 -7.23 -4.02
CA GLU A 94 30.74 -6.10 -4.93
C GLU A 94 29.85 -6.40 -6.14
N ASN A 95 29.10 -5.39 -6.60
CA ASN A 95 28.25 -5.45 -7.79
C ASN A 95 27.37 -6.70 -7.83
N VAL A 96 26.71 -7.00 -6.71
CA VAL A 96 25.81 -8.15 -6.59
C VAL A 96 24.55 -7.90 -7.40
N ARG A 97 24.22 -8.87 -8.26
CA ARG A 97 22.98 -8.88 -9.05
C ARG A 97 22.33 -10.25 -9.03
N VAL A 98 21.04 -10.27 -9.29
CA VAL A 98 20.23 -11.50 -9.35
C VAL A 98 19.52 -11.55 -10.70
N ASP A 99 19.93 -12.51 -11.53
CA ASP A 99 19.37 -12.72 -12.85
C ASP A 99 18.42 -13.93 -12.83
N VAL A 100 17.18 -13.75 -13.29
CA VAL A 100 16.20 -14.84 -13.42
C VAL A 100 15.94 -15.09 -14.90
N SER A 101 16.15 -16.32 -15.34
CA SER A 101 15.87 -16.70 -16.72
C SER A 101 14.35 -16.77 -16.97
N LYS A 102 13.95 -16.76 -18.27
CA LYS A 102 12.57 -17.13 -18.60
C LYS A 102 12.22 -18.51 -18.05
N LEU A 103 10.97 -18.68 -17.59
CA LEU A 103 10.51 -19.96 -17.10
C LEU A 103 10.11 -20.85 -18.28
N ARG A 104 10.64 -22.05 -18.34
CA ARG A 104 10.39 -23.03 -19.41
C ARG A 104 9.70 -24.27 -18.88
N GLY A 105 8.67 -24.73 -19.58
CA GLY A 105 7.94 -25.95 -19.27
C GLY A 105 7.39 -26.63 -20.53
N ARG A 106 6.80 -27.81 -20.38
CA ARG A 106 6.16 -28.51 -21.52
C ARG A 106 5.00 -27.71 -22.11
N GLY A 107 4.33 -26.88 -21.31
CA GLY A 107 3.22 -26.02 -21.74
C GLY A 107 3.66 -24.73 -22.45
N GLY A 108 4.97 -24.46 -22.57
CA GLY A 108 5.46 -23.26 -23.23
C GLY A 108 6.53 -22.49 -22.44
N VAL A 109 6.55 -21.17 -22.62
CA VAL A 109 7.51 -20.27 -22.00
C VAL A 109 6.77 -19.10 -21.37
N ILE A 110 7.04 -18.82 -20.10
CA ILE A 110 6.71 -17.55 -19.45
C ILE A 110 7.93 -16.63 -19.60
N PRO A 111 7.79 -15.44 -20.21
CA PRO A 111 8.92 -14.57 -20.52
C PRO A 111 9.58 -14.04 -19.25
N SER A 112 10.85 -13.65 -19.34
CA SER A 112 11.58 -13.03 -18.22
C SER A 112 10.97 -11.68 -17.79
N SER A 113 10.28 -10.98 -18.70
CA SER A 113 9.53 -9.76 -18.37
C SER A 113 8.34 -9.98 -17.41
N ALA A 114 7.94 -11.23 -17.18
CA ALA A 114 6.96 -11.59 -16.16
C ALA A 114 7.60 -11.77 -14.77
N VAL A 115 8.92 -11.66 -14.67
CA VAL A 115 9.66 -11.82 -13.41
C VAL A 115 10.40 -10.54 -13.10
N GLU A 116 10.20 -10.04 -11.89
CA GLU A 116 10.85 -8.85 -11.36
C GLU A 116 11.67 -9.24 -10.14
N THR A 117 12.82 -8.59 -9.97
CA THR A 117 13.68 -8.79 -8.80
C THR A 117 13.89 -7.47 -8.07
N PHE A 118 13.84 -7.50 -6.73
CA PHE A 118 13.99 -6.34 -5.89
C PHE A 118 14.94 -6.65 -4.75
N PHE A 119 15.91 -5.78 -4.50
CA PHE A 119 16.68 -5.86 -3.27
C PHE A 119 15.82 -5.36 -2.10
N VAL A 120 15.69 -6.19 -1.07
CA VAL A 120 14.98 -5.77 0.15
C VAL A 120 15.90 -4.86 0.94
N ARG A 121 15.49 -3.61 1.12
CA ARG A 121 16.21 -2.60 1.90
C ARG A 121 15.71 -2.54 3.32
N TYR A 122 16.58 -2.14 4.20
CA TYR A 122 16.32 -2.04 5.62
C TYR A 122 16.04 -0.60 6.02
N THR A 123 15.04 -0.41 6.86
CA THR A 123 14.67 0.88 7.46
C THR A 123 14.74 0.78 8.98
N LEU A 124 15.05 1.89 9.66
CA LEU A 124 14.99 1.94 11.12
C LEU A 124 13.55 1.74 11.60
N ALA A 125 13.42 0.90 12.62
CA ALA A 125 12.18 0.63 13.33
C ALA A 125 12.48 0.41 14.81
N ASP A 126 11.44 0.39 15.62
CA ASP A 126 11.45 -0.14 16.98
C ASP A 126 10.27 -1.12 17.13
N GLU A 127 10.29 -1.97 18.12
CA GLU A 127 9.22 -2.94 18.32
C GLU A 127 8.08 -2.38 19.20
N PHE A 128 7.86 -1.06 19.18
CA PHE A 128 6.73 -0.45 19.84
C PHE A 128 5.45 -0.76 19.05
N GLY A 129 4.62 -1.64 19.56
CA GLY A 129 3.40 -2.11 18.90
C GLY A 129 2.18 -2.12 19.82
N ASN A 130 2.21 -1.38 20.91
CA ASN A 130 1.15 -1.40 21.92
C ASN A 130 0.50 -0.01 22.06
N ALA A 131 -0.45 0.26 21.20
CA ALA A 131 -1.16 1.53 21.07
C ALA A 131 -0.26 2.68 20.56
N CYS A 132 -0.76 3.92 20.60
CA CYS A 132 0.03 5.12 20.35
C CYS A 132 0.61 5.62 21.67
N GLY A 133 1.88 5.98 21.70
CA GLY A 133 2.53 6.45 22.91
C GLY A 133 4.00 6.83 22.73
N PRO A 134 4.69 7.24 23.80
CA PRO A 134 6.09 7.59 23.70
C PRO A 134 6.96 6.34 23.44
N HIS A 135 7.88 6.47 22.50
CA HIS A 135 8.88 5.45 22.18
C HIS A 135 10.12 5.67 23.07
N ASP A 136 10.21 4.95 24.19
CA ASP A 136 11.40 4.95 25.04
C ASP A 136 12.46 4.00 24.44
N PRO A 137 13.60 4.50 23.94
CA PRO A 137 14.64 3.66 23.35
C PRO A 137 15.27 2.65 24.32
N ALA A 138 15.14 2.87 25.63
CA ALA A 138 15.60 1.90 26.63
C ALA A 138 14.69 0.67 26.72
N VAL A 139 13.40 0.83 26.36
CA VAL A 139 12.40 -0.24 26.33
C VAL A 139 12.24 -0.81 24.92
N TYR A 140 12.26 0.07 23.93
CA TYR A 140 12.10 -0.26 22.51
C TYR A 140 13.34 0.21 21.72
N PRO A 141 14.46 -0.51 21.80
CA PRO A 141 15.69 -0.10 21.12
C PRO A 141 15.48 -0.16 19.60
N PRO A 142 15.92 0.89 18.86
CA PRO A 142 15.82 0.89 17.42
C PRO A 142 16.72 -0.18 16.78
N HIS A 143 16.27 -0.75 15.67
CA HIS A 143 16.99 -1.72 14.87
C HIS A 143 16.57 -1.61 13.40
N LEU A 144 17.26 -2.31 12.50
CA LEU A 144 16.95 -2.33 11.09
C LEU A 144 15.97 -3.46 10.73
N CYS A 145 14.84 -3.10 10.09
CA CYS A 145 13.85 -4.03 9.57
C CYS A 145 13.87 -4.10 8.03
N PRO A 146 13.84 -5.30 7.43
CA PRO A 146 13.77 -5.48 5.99
C PRO A 146 12.33 -5.22 5.50
N ASP A 147 12.12 -4.19 4.66
CA ASP A 147 10.76 -3.89 4.19
C ASP A 147 10.69 -3.30 2.78
N MET A 148 11.49 -2.28 2.43
CA MET A 148 11.39 -1.60 1.14
C MET A 148 11.94 -2.46 0.00
N LEU A 149 11.21 -2.56 -1.12
CA LEU A 149 11.62 -3.31 -2.31
C LEU A 149 12.19 -2.36 -3.37
N GLU A 150 13.51 -2.31 -3.48
CA GLU A 150 14.21 -1.48 -4.45
C GLU A 150 14.46 -2.22 -5.76
N PRO A 151 14.02 -1.69 -6.93
CA PRO A 151 14.22 -2.32 -8.24
C PRO A 151 15.61 -1.99 -8.83
N ALA A 152 16.68 -2.14 -8.04
CA ALA A 152 18.05 -1.91 -8.50
C ALA A 152 18.59 -3.09 -9.33
N GLU A 153 19.42 -2.80 -10.33
CA GLU A 153 20.09 -3.84 -11.13
C GLU A 153 21.26 -4.48 -10.39
N ALA A 154 21.98 -3.72 -9.57
CA ALA A 154 23.09 -4.19 -8.76
C ALA A 154 23.26 -3.37 -7.48
N ILE A 155 23.82 -4.01 -6.44
CA ILE A 155 24.20 -3.35 -5.18
C ILE A 155 25.54 -3.90 -4.69
N ASP A 156 26.19 -3.17 -3.77
CA ASP A 156 27.21 -3.76 -2.89
C ASP A 156 26.54 -4.27 -1.61
N ILE A 157 27.05 -5.36 -1.09
CA ILE A 157 26.62 -5.96 0.19
C ILE A 157 27.81 -5.95 1.13
N PRO A 158 27.76 -5.16 2.21
CA PRO A 158 28.85 -5.15 3.22
C PRO A 158 29.04 -6.51 3.85
N GLY A 159 30.27 -6.81 4.25
CA GLY A 159 30.59 -8.03 4.99
C GLY A 159 29.85 -8.10 6.32
N ARG A 160 29.58 -9.31 6.79
CA ARG A 160 28.78 -9.61 7.98
C ARG A 160 27.37 -9.06 7.90
N THR A 161 26.78 -9.09 6.68
CA THR A 161 25.39 -8.72 6.46
C THR A 161 24.65 -9.73 5.62
N VAL A 162 23.33 -9.67 5.74
CA VAL A 162 22.37 -10.49 5.01
C VAL A 162 21.59 -9.58 4.05
N ARG A 163 21.35 -10.07 2.84
CA ARG A 163 20.54 -9.35 1.85
C ARG A 163 19.47 -10.24 1.25
N PRO A 164 18.19 -10.05 1.63
CA PRO A 164 17.10 -10.68 0.92
C PRO A 164 16.89 -10.02 -0.45
N VAL A 165 16.60 -10.83 -1.46
CA VAL A 165 16.19 -10.37 -2.79
C VAL A 165 14.83 -10.99 -3.10
N TRP A 166 13.83 -10.14 -3.27
CA TRP A 166 12.46 -10.56 -3.59
C TRP A 166 12.35 -10.87 -5.07
N ILE A 167 11.77 -11.99 -5.41
CA ILE A 167 11.43 -12.39 -6.78
C ILE A 167 9.90 -12.39 -6.89
N ARG A 168 9.35 -11.49 -7.70
CA ARG A 168 7.93 -11.43 -8.04
C ARG A 168 7.71 -12.07 -9.40
N ILE A 169 6.73 -12.94 -9.52
CA ILE A 169 6.38 -13.63 -10.76
C ILE A 169 4.93 -13.33 -11.09
N ASN A 170 4.69 -12.53 -12.13
CA ASN A 170 3.36 -12.22 -12.65
C ASN A 170 2.96 -13.30 -13.66
N VAL A 171 2.24 -14.32 -13.21
CA VAL A 171 1.87 -15.45 -14.08
C VAL A 171 0.84 -14.98 -15.10
N PRO A 172 1.12 -15.06 -16.42
CA PRO A 172 0.15 -14.62 -17.43
C PRO A 172 -1.16 -15.42 -17.35
N ALA A 173 -2.32 -14.76 -17.52
CA ALA A 173 -3.61 -15.42 -17.58
C ALA A 173 -3.70 -16.44 -18.73
N ALA A 174 -2.93 -16.22 -19.81
CA ALA A 174 -2.81 -17.13 -20.95
C ALA A 174 -1.78 -18.26 -20.75
N ALA A 175 -1.09 -18.35 -19.61
CA ALA A 175 -0.11 -19.41 -19.35
C ALA A 175 -0.80 -20.77 -19.38
N ALA A 176 -0.16 -21.78 -20.02
CA ALA A 176 -0.66 -23.13 -19.94
C ALA A 176 -0.42 -23.73 -18.54
N ALA A 177 -1.34 -24.58 -18.07
CA ALA A 177 -1.14 -25.34 -16.85
C ALA A 177 0.04 -26.31 -17.00
N GLY A 178 0.83 -26.47 -15.94
CA GLY A 178 1.99 -27.37 -15.91
C GLY A 178 3.15 -26.79 -15.11
N SER A 179 4.24 -27.55 -15.06
CA SER A 179 5.45 -27.19 -14.36
C SER A 179 6.42 -26.45 -15.28
N TYR A 180 6.94 -25.33 -14.79
CA TYR A 180 7.94 -24.47 -15.43
C TYR A 180 9.17 -24.36 -14.55
N THR A 181 10.33 -24.15 -15.15
CA THR A 181 11.60 -24.03 -14.44
C THR A 181 12.38 -22.83 -14.95
N ALA A 182 12.93 -22.05 -14.03
CA ALA A 182 13.89 -20.98 -14.29
C ALA A 182 15.19 -21.21 -13.53
N SER A 183 16.29 -20.74 -14.11
CA SER A 183 17.56 -20.56 -13.41
C SER A 183 17.57 -19.19 -12.73
N VAL A 184 17.90 -19.17 -11.45
CA VAL A 184 18.15 -17.97 -10.64
C VAL A 184 19.64 -17.90 -10.39
N LYS A 185 20.31 -16.87 -10.90
CA LYS A 185 21.76 -16.71 -10.80
C LYS A 185 22.11 -15.47 -10.00
N VAL A 186 22.77 -15.65 -8.87
CA VAL A 186 23.43 -14.57 -8.12
C VAL A 186 24.84 -14.41 -8.61
N VAL A 187 25.26 -13.18 -8.89
CA VAL A 187 26.62 -12.88 -9.37
C VAL A 187 27.21 -11.75 -8.53
N SER A 188 28.44 -11.91 -8.10
CA SER A 188 29.27 -10.85 -7.52
C SER A 188 30.55 -10.70 -8.31
N SER A 189 31.06 -9.47 -8.48
CA SER A 189 32.29 -9.22 -9.23
C SER A 189 33.54 -9.78 -8.53
N ASN A 190 33.54 -9.87 -7.22
CA ASN A 190 34.66 -10.34 -6.41
C ASN A 190 34.47 -11.73 -5.77
N ALA A 191 33.26 -12.31 -5.80
CA ALA A 191 32.97 -13.59 -5.14
C ALA A 191 32.35 -14.66 -6.06
N GLY A 192 32.35 -14.42 -7.39
CA GLY A 192 31.88 -15.37 -8.39
C GLY A 192 30.37 -15.47 -8.49
N SER A 193 29.83 -16.67 -8.65
CA SER A 193 28.38 -16.84 -8.81
C SER A 193 27.81 -18.08 -8.11
N ARG A 194 26.50 -18.00 -7.80
CA ARG A 194 25.68 -19.13 -7.34
C ARG A 194 24.49 -19.30 -8.26
N VAL A 195 24.11 -20.55 -8.55
CA VAL A 195 22.98 -20.88 -9.43
C VAL A 195 21.99 -21.73 -8.67
N MET A 196 20.73 -21.31 -8.71
CA MET A 196 19.60 -21.97 -8.07
C MET A 196 18.49 -22.22 -9.08
N THR A 197 17.53 -23.03 -8.73
CA THR A 197 16.40 -23.40 -9.57
C THR A 197 15.10 -22.97 -8.94
N LEU A 198 14.33 -22.19 -9.66
CA LEU A 198 12.95 -21.85 -9.33
C LEU A 198 12.01 -22.71 -10.18
N LYS A 199 11.14 -23.47 -9.52
CA LYS A 199 10.07 -24.26 -10.14
C LYS A 199 8.75 -23.56 -9.89
N LEU A 200 7.98 -23.32 -10.95
CA LEU A 200 6.63 -22.77 -10.89
C LEU A 200 5.64 -23.82 -11.39
N ASN A 201 4.68 -24.18 -10.56
CA ASN A 201 3.58 -25.07 -10.91
C ASN A 201 2.31 -24.24 -11.18
N VAL A 202 1.97 -24.04 -12.45
CA VAL A 202 0.76 -23.32 -12.87
C VAL A 202 -0.41 -24.29 -12.89
N THR A 203 -1.44 -24.03 -12.10
CA THR A 203 -2.65 -24.86 -12.06
C THR A 203 -3.57 -24.59 -13.25
N GLY A 204 -4.64 -25.39 -13.40
CA GLY A 204 -5.65 -25.19 -14.45
C GLY A 204 -6.60 -24.01 -14.22
N ARG A 205 -6.63 -23.45 -12.99
CA ARG A 205 -7.53 -22.37 -12.59
C ARG A 205 -6.98 -21.01 -12.97
N THR A 206 -7.87 -20.03 -13.12
CA THR A 206 -7.52 -18.65 -13.47
C THR A 206 -8.03 -17.71 -12.38
N MET A 207 -7.20 -16.75 -11.97
CA MET A 207 -7.59 -15.67 -11.07
C MET A 207 -8.66 -14.79 -11.73
N PRO A 208 -9.64 -14.31 -10.96
CA PRO A 208 -10.56 -13.29 -11.45
C PRO A 208 -9.81 -12.03 -11.91
N GLU A 209 -10.28 -11.42 -12.99
CA GLU A 209 -9.83 -10.08 -13.40
C GLU A 209 -10.07 -9.08 -12.26
N LEU A 210 -9.24 -8.03 -12.16
CA LEU A 210 -9.33 -7.05 -11.09
C LEU A 210 -10.75 -6.52 -10.84
N ALA A 211 -11.47 -6.19 -11.93
CA ALA A 211 -12.84 -5.69 -11.85
C ALA A 211 -13.84 -6.68 -11.24
N ALA A 212 -13.58 -7.98 -11.35
CA ALA A 212 -14.43 -9.05 -10.84
C ALA A 212 -14.04 -9.55 -9.44
N ARG A 213 -12.96 -9.04 -8.87
CA ARG A 213 -12.52 -9.43 -7.52
C ARG A 213 -13.51 -8.94 -6.48
N ARG A 214 -13.67 -9.71 -5.41
CA ARG A 214 -14.69 -9.50 -4.37
C ARG A 214 -14.13 -9.01 -3.05
N PHE A 215 -12.90 -9.35 -2.71
CA PHE A 215 -12.29 -8.88 -1.47
C PHE A 215 -12.16 -7.36 -1.50
N TYR A 216 -12.82 -6.69 -0.57
CA TYR A 216 -12.92 -5.24 -0.54
C TYR A 216 -11.74 -4.65 0.22
N ILE A 217 -10.94 -3.81 -0.44
CA ILE A 217 -9.89 -3.04 0.23
C ILE A 217 -10.19 -1.54 0.16
N ASP A 218 -9.99 -0.86 1.30
CA ASP A 218 -10.09 0.58 1.46
C ASP A 218 -8.83 1.09 2.16
N PHE A 219 -7.83 1.46 1.37
CA PHE A 219 -6.59 2.04 1.89
C PHE A 219 -6.59 3.53 1.61
N TRP A 220 -6.56 4.33 2.68
CA TRP A 220 -6.65 5.77 2.56
C TRP A 220 -5.42 6.36 1.89
N GLN A 221 -5.65 7.18 0.87
CA GLN A 221 -4.62 7.81 0.07
C GLN A 221 -4.33 9.21 0.63
N HIS A 222 -3.04 9.60 0.57
CA HIS A 222 -2.56 10.91 1.03
C HIS A 222 -1.83 11.64 -0.12
N PRO A 223 -2.54 12.34 -1.00
CA PRO A 223 -1.93 13.02 -2.15
C PRO A 223 -0.86 14.05 -1.78
N ALA A 224 -1.09 14.85 -0.72
CA ALA A 224 -0.14 15.91 -0.32
C ALA A 224 1.25 15.38 0.02
N ALA A 225 1.35 14.18 0.60
CA ALA A 225 2.63 13.53 0.90
C ALA A 225 3.46 13.26 -0.37
N VAL A 226 2.80 12.97 -1.50
CA VAL A 226 3.47 12.81 -2.79
C VAL A 226 4.07 14.14 -3.27
N ALA A 227 3.33 15.26 -3.14
CA ALA A 227 3.83 16.57 -3.53
C ALA A 227 5.10 16.96 -2.75
N ARG A 228 5.12 16.71 -1.43
CA ARG A 228 6.29 16.98 -0.60
C ARG A 228 7.49 16.15 -1.01
N VAL A 229 7.33 14.85 -1.11
CA VAL A 229 8.43 13.92 -1.40
C VAL A 229 9.04 14.18 -2.77
N GLU A 230 8.21 14.47 -3.77
CA GLU A 230 8.65 14.76 -5.14
C GLU A 230 9.08 16.22 -5.33
N GLY A 231 8.85 17.08 -4.32
CA GLY A 231 9.23 18.50 -4.38
C GLY A 231 8.45 19.30 -5.43
N CYS A 232 7.24 18.88 -5.79
CA CYS A 232 6.40 19.54 -6.78
C CYS A 232 5.30 20.39 -6.10
N ARG A 233 4.72 21.34 -6.89
CA ARG A 233 3.63 22.15 -6.37
C ARG A 233 2.36 21.33 -6.24
N LEU A 234 1.77 21.35 -5.06
CA LEU A 234 0.50 20.70 -4.74
C LEU A 234 -0.58 21.06 -5.80
N TRP A 235 -1.36 20.08 -6.23
CA TRP A 235 -2.46 20.15 -7.19
C TRP A 235 -2.07 20.66 -8.60
N SER A 236 -0.76 20.76 -8.91
CA SER A 236 -0.29 21.06 -10.27
C SER A 236 -0.49 19.87 -11.22
N ASP A 237 -0.33 20.09 -12.52
CA ASP A 237 -0.39 19.03 -13.53
C ASP A 237 0.75 18.01 -13.33
N GLU A 238 1.92 18.47 -12.90
CA GLU A 238 3.05 17.61 -12.52
C GLU A 238 2.66 16.70 -11.34
N HIS A 239 2.04 17.27 -10.29
CA HIS A 239 1.57 16.50 -9.15
C HIS A 239 0.57 15.42 -9.56
N PHE A 240 -0.44 15.75 -10.39
CA PHE A 240 -1.39 14.74 -10.88
C PHE A 240 -0.74 13.65 -11.73
N SER A 241 0.29 13.97 -12.51
CA SER A 241 1.07 12.98 -13.26
C SER A 241 1.85 12.03 -12.34
N LEU A 242 2.35 12.54 -11.23
CA LEU A 242 3.02 11.76 -10.20
C LEU A 242 2.01 10.90 -9.42
N LEU A 243 0.88 11.48 -9.00
CA LEU A 243 -0.19 10.75 -8.31
C LEU A 243 -0.63 9.51 -9.10
N GLU A 244 -0.74 9.59 -10.44
CA GLU A 244 -1.07 8.44 -11.26
C GLU A 244 -0.07 7.29 -11.07
N LYS A 245 1.23 7.58 -11.01
CA LYS A 245 2.28 6.58 -10.78
C LYS A 245 2.21 5.98 -9.39
N TYR A 246 1.94 6.80 -8.37
CA TYR A 246 1.87 6.37 -6.97
C TYR A 246 0.61 5.58 -6.64
N MET A 247 -0.50 5.85 -7.32
CA MET A 247 -1.77 5.16 -7.08
C MET A 247 -1.92 3.89 -7.93
N ARG A 248 -1.14 3.73 -9.01
CA ARG A 248 -1.17 2.51 -9.85
C ARG A 248 -0.92 1.23 -9.04
N PRO A 249 0.11 1.11 -8.19
CA PRO A 249 0.34 -0.10 -7.38
C PRO A 249 -0.83 -0.42 -6.44
N LEU A 250 -1.50 0.62 -5.91
CA LEU A 250 -2.69 0.46 -5.08
C LEU A 250 -3.89 -0.06 -5.89
N ALA A 251 -4.13 0.52 -7.06
CA ALA A 251 -5.17 0.05 -7.97
C ALA A 251 -4.95 -1.41 -8.38
N ASP A 252 -3.69 -1.81 -8.66
CA ASP A 252 -3.30 -3.17 -9.03
C ASP A 252 -3.47 -4.19 -7.87
N LEU A 253 -3.56 -3.74 -6.62
CA LEU A 253 -3.96 -4.56 -5.47
C LEU A 253 -5.47 -4.84 -5.47
N GLY A 254 -6.27 -4.01 -6.14
CA GLY A 254 -7.72 -4.11 -6.17
C GLY A 254 -8.44 -3.08 -5.31
N GLN A 255 -7.79 -1.92 -5.04
CA GLN A 255 -8.45 -0.77 -4.36
C GLN A 255 -9.77 -0.43 -5.02
N ARG A 256 -10.78 -0.14 -4.20
CA ARG A 256 -12.14 0.17 -4.67
C ARG A 256 -12.60 1.58 -4.32
N THR A 257 -12.01 2.16 -3.30
CA THR A 257 -12.46 3.38 -2.66
C THR A 257 -11.46 4.51 -2.87
N VAL A 258 -11.98 5.68 -3.24
CA VAL A 258 -11.21 6.92 -3.30
C VAL A 258 -11.38 7.65 -1.97
N THR A 259 -10.28 8.04 -1.32
CA THR A 259 -10.29 8.92 -0.15
C THR A 259 -10.21 10.37 -0.63
N ALA A 260 -11.18 11.19 -0.27
CA ALA A 260 -11.20 12.60 -0.60
C ALA A 260 -11.33 13.46 0.67
N THR A 261 -10.72 14.65 0.68
CA THR A 261 -10.80 15.63 1.76
C THR A 261 -11.75 16.75 1.38
N LEU A 262 -12.84 16.91 2.16
CA LEU A 262 -13.83 17.95 1.90
C LEU A 262 -13.34 19.34 2.29
N ASN A 263 -12.76 19.45 3.49
CA ASN A 263 -12.34 20.72 4.07
C ASN A 263 -11.35 20.43 5.19
N LYS A 264 -10.40 21.32 5.41
CA LYS A 264 -9.40 21.40 6.47
C LYS A 264 -9.06 20.03 7.11
N ASP A 265 -7.84 19.64 7.08
CA ASP A 265 -7.32 18.35 7.56
C ASP A 265 -8.24 17.60 8.58
N PRO A 266 -8.99 16.57 8.17
CA PRO A 266 -10.00 15.92 9.02
C PRO A 266 -9.44 15.27 10.28
N TRP A 267 -8.15 14.93 10.28
CA TRP A 267 -7.48 14.20 11.35
C TRP A 267 -6.56 15.04 12.22
N ASN A 268 -6.67 16.38 12.15
CA ASN A 268 -6.03 17.31 13.06
C ASN A 268 -4.52 17.07 13.22
N HIS A 269 -3.76 17.13 12.13
CA HIS A 269 -2.30 16.95 12.09
C HIS A 269 -1.80 15.56 12.55
N GLN A 270 -2.61 14.54 12.37
CA GLN A 270 -2.20 13.17 12.70
C GLN A 270 -0.98 12.72 11.89
N CYS A 271 -0.92 13.08 10.59
CA CYS A 271 0.17 12.75 9.69
C CYS A 271 1.29 13.80 9.67
N TYR A 272 2.39 13.52 8.98
CA TYR A 272 3.48 14.48 8.77
C TYR A 272 3.02 15.65 7.90
N ASP A 273 2.39 15.34 6.76
CA ASP A 273 1.73 16.31 5.89
C ASP A 273 0.27 16.46 6.28
N LEU A 274 -0.34 17.61 5.97
CA LEU A 274 -1.77 17.80 6.12
C LEU A 274 -2.53 17.05 5.02
N HIS A 275 -3.75 16.61 5.30
CA HIS A 275 -4.69 16.24 4.27
C HIS A 275 -5.33 17.53 3.72
N GLU A 276 -4.76 18.03 2.64
CA GLU A 276 -5.11 19.32 2.05
C GLU A 276 -6.48 19.30 1.38
N ASP A 277 -7.12 20.48 1.36
CA ASP A 277 -8.45 20.67 0.77
C ASP A 277 -8.50 20.23 -0.69
N MET A 278 -9.55 19.49 -1.03
CA MET A 278 -9.91 19.21 -2.42
C MET A 278 -11.07 20.07 -2.92
N ILE A 279 -11.77 20.75 -2.02
CA ILE A 279 -12.88 21.66 -2.31
C ILE A 279 -12.63 22.99 -1.59
N LEU A 280 -12.54 24.09 -2.34
CA LEU A 280 -12.37 25.40 -1.73
C LEU A 280 -13.72 26.01 -1.42
N TRP A 281 -13.92 26.45 -0.19
CA TRP A 281 -15.13 27.09 0.28
C TRP A 281 -14.93 28.59 0.32
N THR A 282 -15.82 29.35 -0.27
CA THR A 282 -15.79 30.82 -0.30
C THR A 282 -17.11 31.37 0.17
N ARG A 283 -17.05 32.36 1.05
CA ARG A 283 -18.19 33.19 1.44
C ARG A 283 -18.08 34.53 0.76
N ASP A 284 -19.02 34.83 -0.13
CA ASP A 284 -19.05 36.04 -0.91
C ASP A 284 -19.47 37.28 -0.08
N ILE A 285 -19.29 38.49 -0.63
CA ILE A 285 -19.59 39.78 0.07
C ILE A 285 -21.04 39.85 0.53
N ASP A 286 -21.96 39.29 -0.23
CA ASP A 286 -23.40 39.27 0.09
C ASP A 286 -23.78 38.15 1.07
N GLY A 287 -22.80 37.34 1.53
CA GLY A 287 -22.97 36.24 2.45
C GLY A 287 -23.36 34.90 1.81
N THR A 288 -23.46 34.85 0.48
CA THR A 288 -23.69 33.60 -0.24
C THR A 288 -22.44 32.71 -0.26
N TRP A 289 -22.64 31.42 -0.49
CA TRP A 289 -21.55 30.44 -0.56
C TRP A 289 -21.28 30.05 -2.00
N SER A 290 -19.99 29.86 -2.32
CA SER A 290 -19.52 29.26 -3.55
C SER A 290 -18.43 28.22 -3.27
N TYR A 291 -18.37 27.17 -4.10
CA TYR A 291 -17.47 26.02 -3.90
C TYR A 291 -16.73 25.70 -5.19
N ASP A 292 -15.40 25.55 -5.10
CA ASP A 292 -14.57 25.12 -6.24
C ASP A 292 -14.21 23.65 -6.10
N TYR A 293 -14.76 22.84 -6.99
CA TYR A 293 -14.57 21.38 -7.05
C TYR A 293 -13.43 20.94 -7.98
N THR A 294 -12.65 21.86 -8.54
CA THR A 294 -11.64 21.55 -9.58
C THR A 294 -10.68 20.46 -9.15
N VAL A 295 -10.16 20.51 -7.92
CA VAL A 295 -9.21 19.51 -7.41
C VAL A 295 -9.91 18.20 -7.12
N PHE A 296 -11.07 18.23 -6.49
CA PHE A 296 -11.90 17.07 -6.19
C PHE A 296 -12.23 16.28 -7.46
N ASP A 297 -12.72 16.96 -8.48
CA ASP A 297 -13.05 16.34 -9.76
C ASP A 297 -11.84 15.67 -10.41
N ARG A 298 -10.73 16.39 -10.51
CA ARG A 298 -9.49 15.85 -11.09
C ARG A 298 -8.98 14.63 -10.34
N TRP A 299 -9.10 14.63 -9.02
CA TRP A 299 -8.70 13.50 -8.19
C TRP A 299 -9.58 12.27 -8.44
N VAL A 300 -10.89 12.43 -8.39
CA VAL A 300 -11.84 11.33 -8.65
C VAL A 300 -11.66 10.80 -10.07
N GLU A 301 -11.56 11.68 -11.09
CA GLU A 301 -11.35 11.29 -12.48
C GLU A 301 -10.02 10.56 -12.71
N LEU A 302 -8.94 10.94 -11.98
CA LEU A 302 -7.68 10.21 -12.02
C LEU A 302 -7.85 8.78 -11.48
N MET A 303 -8.48 8.65 -10.32
CA MET A 303 -8.69 7.34 -9.69
C MET A 303 -9.63 6.45 -10.54
N ASP A 304 -10.62 7.04 -11.20
CA ASP A 304 -11.50 6.36 -12.16
C ASP A 304 -10.70 5.75 -13.33
N ARG A 305 -9.77 6.52 -13.91
CA ARG A 305 -8.88 6.02 -14.98
C ARG A 305 -8.00 4.86 -14.53
N LEU A 306 -7.66 4.80 -13.25
CA LEU A 306 -6.92 3.69 -12.64
C LEU A 306 -7.78 2.46 -12.34
N GLY A 307 -9.12 2.58 -12.47
CA GLY A 307 -10.07 1.53 -12.13
C GLY A 307 -10.51 1.52 -10.66
N VAL A 308 -10.16 2.55 -9.89
CA VAL A 308 -10.64 2.77 -8.51
C VAL A 308 -11.88 3.64 -8.58
N ASN A 309 -13.03 3.03 -8.77
CA ASN A 309 -14.24 3.75 -9.17
C ASN A 309 -15.54 3.25 -8.53
N ARG A 310 -15.46 2.43 -7.47
CA ARG A 310 -16.66 1.91 -6.81
C ARG A 310 -17.27 2.93 -5.84
N GLU A 311 -16.45 3.50 -4.97
CA GLU A 311 -16.89 4.46 -3.96
C GLU A 311 -15.91 5.62 -3.83
N VAL A 312 -16.40 6.78 -3.41
CA VAL A 312 -15.61 7.94 -3.00
C VAL A 312 -16.02 8.30 -1.57
N ASN A 313 -15.12 8.09 -0.62
CA ASN A 313 -15.33 8.41 0.79
C ASN A 313 -14.76 9.80 1.09
N CYS A 314 -15.67 10.75 1.33
CA CYS A 314 -15.37 12.17 1.51
C CYS A 314 -15.22 12.52 3.00
N TYR A 315 -14.01 12.64 3.47
CA TYR A 315 -13.65 13.00 4.85
C TYR A 315 -13.57 14.52 5.01
N SER A 316 -14.11 15.16 6.03
CA SER A 316 -15.08 14.59 6.94
C SER A 316 -16.07 15.66 7.36
N MET A 317 -17.34 15.28 7.47
CA MET A 317 -18.34 16.16 8.07
C MET A 317 -18.09 16.38 9.57
N LEU A 318 -17.33 15.48 10.19
CA LEU A 318 -16.94 15.52 11.59
C LEU A 318 -15.41 15.48 11.76
N PRO A 319 -14.66 16.53 11.39
CA PRO A 319 -13.22 16.57 11.67
C PRO A 319 -12.94 16.37 13.16
N TRP A 320 -11.80 15.77 13.51
CA TRP A 320 -11.50 15.42 14.91
C TRP A 320 -11.47 16.60 15.87
N ASN A 321 -11.09 17.79 15.39
CA ASN A 321 -11.11 19.04 16.17
C ASN A 321 -12.41 19.85 15.98
N ASN A 322 -13.37 19.38 15.14
CA ASN A 322 -14.58 20.10 14.74
C ASN A 322 -14.29 21.47 14.10
N GLU A 323 -13.14 21.65 13.48
CA GLU A 323 -12.77 22.89 12.81
C GLU A 323 -12.94 22.79 11.29
N LEU A 324 -13.51 23.85 10.73
CA LEU A 324 -13.61 24.08 9.30
C LEU A 324 -12.96 25.41 8.95
N HIS A 325 -12.72 25.65 7.66
CA HIS A 325 -12.29 26.95 7.18
C HIS A 325 -12.92 27.31 5.84
N TYR A 326 -12.92 28.58 5.54
CA TYR A 326 -13.38 29.14 4.27
C TYR A 326 -12.71 30.47 4.00
N PHE A 327 -12.61 30.87 2.73
CA PHE A 327 -12.18 32.21 2.37
C PHE A 327 -13.37 33.17 2.46
N ASP A 328 -13.24 34.22 3.28
CA ASP A 328 -14.25 35.26 3.40
C ASP A 328 -13.83 36.46 2.53
N VAL A 329 -14.60 36.74 1.46
CA VAL A 329 -14.29 37.79 0.52
C VAL A 329 -14.40 39.19 1.17
N ALA A 330 -15.34 39.38 2.11
CA ALA A 330 -15.49 40.63 2.83
C ALA A 330 -14.33 40.93 3.76
N ALA A 331 -13.74 39.90 4.36
CA ALA A 331 -12.57 40.00 5.23
C ALA A 331 -11.23 39.86 4.47
N ASP A 332 -11.26 39.49 3.20
CA ASP A 332 -10.09 39.16 2.35
C ASP A 332 -9.13 38.23 3.04
N SER A 333 -9.64 37.18 3.69
CA SER A 333 -8.84 36.26 4.50
C SER A 333 -9.49 34.91 4.69
N LEU A 334 -8.64 33.91 5.02
CA LEU A 334 -9.08 32.59 5.45
C LEU A 334 -9.59 32.67 6.90
N VAL A 335 -10.83 32.25 7.11
CA VAL A 335 -11.50 32.21 8.41
C VAL A 335 -11.55 30.77 8.90
N ASN A 336 -11.04 30.51 10.11
CA ASN A 336 -11.18 29.23 10.78
C ASN A 336 -12.34 29.30 11.77
N VAL A 337 -13.19 28.27 11.75
CA VAL A 337 -14.40 28.22 12.57
C VAL A 337 -14.48 26.86 13.27
N LYS A 338 -14.75 26.89 14.57
CA LYS A 338 -15.14 25.69 15.30
C LYS A 338 -16.64 25.45 15.13
N ALA A 339 -16.98 24.35 14.50
CA ALA A 339 -18.34 23.95 14.18
C ALA A 339 -18.70 22.64 14.92
N ASP A 340 -18.99 22.75 16.20
CA ASP A 340 -19.36 21.56 16.99
C ASP A 340 -20.70 21.00 16.49
N PRO A 341 -20.83 19.68 16.30
CA PRO A 341 -22.07 19.04 15.84
C PRO A 341 -23.27 19.39 16.73
N GLY A 342 -24.43 19.63 16.10
CA GLY A 342 -25.65 20.05 16.78
C GLY A 342 -25.74 21.54 17.12
N THR A 343 -24.80 22.37 16.70
CA THR A 343 -24.85 23.83 16.85
C THR A 343 -25.36 24.50 15.59
N ALA A 344 -25.87 25.74 15.72
CA ALA A 344 -26.33 26.52 14.59
C ALA A 344 -25.24 26.75 13.54
N ILE A 345 -24.00 27.02 13.97
CA ILE A 345 -22.87 27.21 13.05
C ILE A 345 -22.54 25.95 12.26
N PHE A 346 -22.72 24.77 12.84
CA PHE A 346 -22.56 23.50 12.13
C PHE A 346 -23.54 23.39 10.96
N GLU A 347 -24.83 23.73 11.21
CA GLU A 347 -25.85 23.72 10.15
C GLU A 347 -25.62 24.82 9.12
N GLU A 348 -25.24 26.03 9.53
CA GLU A 348 -24.97 27.17 8.63
C GLU A 348 -23.86 26.87 7.62
N LEU A 349 -22.86 26.09 8.02
CA LEU A 349 -21.75 25.71 7.15
C LEU A 349 -22.09 24.49 6.29
N TRP A 350 -22.61 23.43 6.89
CA TRP A 350 -22.80 22.18 6.17
C TRP A 350 -24.04 22.14 5.28
N ARG A 351 -25.15 22.75 5.66
CA ARG A 351 -26.38 22.68 4.87
C ARG A 351 -26.22 23.26 3.45
N PRO A 352 -25.71 24.48 3.26
CA PRO A 352 -25.47 25.02 1.92
C PRO A 352 -24.51 24.17 1.11
N PHE A 353 -23.42 23.72 1.74
CA PHE A 353 -22.45 22.84 1.09
C PHE A 353 -23.08 21.52 0.62
N LEU A 354 -23.83 20.83 1.47
CA LEU A 354 -24.46 19.56 1.12
C LEU A 354 -25.45 19.70 -0.05
N HIS A 355 -26.21 20.78 -0.10
CA HIS A 355 -27.10 21.07 -1.23
C HIS A 355 -26.33 21.29 -2.53
N ASP A 356 -25.31 22.15 -2.51
CA ASP A 356 -24.49 22.46 -3.68
C ASP A 356 -23.69 21.24 -4.15
N PHE A 357 -23.04 20.53 -3.21
CA PHE A 357 -22.28 19.31 -3.50
C PHE A 357 -23.16 18.22 -4.12
N SER A 358 -24.37 18.01 -3.60
CA SER A 358 -25.32 17.06 -4.19
C SER A 358 -25.69 17.43 -5.63
N ALA A 359 -25.88 18.71 -5.92
CA ALA A 359 -26.18 19.19 -7.27
C ALA A 359 -24.98 18.98 -8.20
N HIS A 360 -23.76 19.33 -7.75
CA HIS A 360 -22.53 19.09 -8.49
C HIS A 360 -22.32 17.59 -8.79
N LEU A 361 -22.51 16.73 -7.81
CA LEU A 361 -22.37 15.27 -7.99
C LEU A 361 -23.44 14.71 -8.94
N ALA A 362 -24.65 15.27 -8.95
CA ALA A 362 -25.69 14.89 -9.89
C ALA A 362 -25.31 15.26 -11.34
N GLU A 363 -24.70 16.42 -11.57
CA GLU A 363 -24.17 16.83 -12.88
C GLU A 363 -23.05 15.90 -13.35
N LYS A 364 -22.20 15.43 -12.44
CA LYS A 364 -21.13 14.47 -12.72
C LYS A 364 -21.61 13.02 -12.84
N GLY A 365 -22.82 12.69 -12.41
CA GLY A 365 -23.33 11.32 -12.36
C GLY A 365 -22.68 10.47 -11.25
N TRP A 366 -22.24 11.08 -10.15
CA TRP A 366 -21.50 10.43 -9.09
C TRP A 366 -22.27 10.23 -7.78
N VAL A 367 -23.50 10.71 -7.67
CA VAL A 367 -24.30 10.69 -6.42
C VAL A 367 -24.34 9.31 -5.76
N GLU A 368 -24.59 8.27 -6.55
CA GLU A 368 -24.80 6.90 -6.03
C GLU A 368 -23.52 6.23 -5.46
N ARG A 369 -22.35 6.82 -5.72
CA ARG A 369 -21.05 6.27 -5.28
C ARG A 369 -20.28 7.16 -4.33
N VAL A 370 -20.81 8.34 -3.99
CA VAL A 370 -20.16 9.26 -3.06
C VAL A 370 -20.78 9.13 -1.68
N ASN A 371 -19.92 8.86 -0.69
CA ASN A 371 -20.27 8.79 0.71
C ASN A 371 -19.69 9.99 1.46
N ILE A 372 -20.48 10.59 2.34
CA ILE A 372 -19.93 11.45 3.39
C ILE A 372 -19.32 10.54 4.46
N ALA A 373 -18.03 10.74 4.73
CA ALA A 373 -17.26 9.83 5.57
C ALA A 373 -16.95 10.43 6.95
N MET A 374 -16.95 9.58 7.97
CA MET A 374 -16.65 9.95 9.36
C MET A 374 -15.71 8.91 9.97
N ASP A 375 -14.83 9.36 10.89
CA ASP A 375 -13.82 8.52 11.52
C ASP A 375 -13.85 8.65 13.05
N GLU A 376 -14.14 7.54 13.74
CA GLU A 376 -14.09 7.37 15.20
C GLU A 376 -14.80 8.48 16.01
N ARG A 377 -16.03 8.83 15.62
CA ARG A 377 -16.80 9.88 16.31
C ARG A 377 -17.79 9.30 17.30
N SER A 378 -18.08 10.06 18.37
CA SER A 378 -19.08 9.64 19.35
C SER A 378 -20.46 9.45 18.73
N ARG A 379 -21.28 8.58 19.32
CA ARG A 379 -22.65 8.33 18.87
C ARG A 379 -23.48 9.62 18.77
N GLU A 380 -23.31 10.53 19.72
CA GLU A 380 -24.06 11.81 19.73
C GLU A 380 -23.68 12.68 18.53
N GLN A 381 -22.37 12.89 18.30
CA GLN A 381 -21.88 13.68 17.17
C GLN A 381 -22.29 13.07 15.83
N THR A 382 -22.15 11.75 15.70
CA THR A 382 -22.58 11.01 14.51
C THR A 382 -24.09 11.17 14.29
N GLY A 383 -24.90 11.15 15.36
CA GLY A 383 -26.35 11.36 15.28
C GLY A 383 -26.71 12.70 14.67
N PHE A 384 -26.11 13.81 15.12
CA PHE A 384 -26.34 15.15 14.57
C PHE A 384 -25.93 15.24 13.10
N ALA A 385 -24.78 14.67 12.73
CA ALA A 385 -24.32 14.69 11.35
C ALA A 385 -25.26 13.92 10.42
N LEU A 386 -25.69 12.72 10.82
CA LEU A 386 -26.62 11.90 10.04
C LEU A 386 -28.00 12.54 9.89
N GLU A 387 -28.52 13.20 10.93
CA GLU A 387 -29.78 13.92 10.87
C GLU A 387 -29.71 15.04 9.83
N LEU A 388 -28.66 15.88 9.89
CA LEU A 388 -28.47 16.96 8.92
C LEU A 388 -28.26 16.44 7.50
N LEU A 389 -27.45 15.39 7.33
CA LEU A 389 -27.18 14.79 6.02
C LEU A 389 -28.45 14.24 5.37
N ARG A 390 -29.26 13.48 6.14
CA ARG A 390 -30.52 12.91 5.64
C ARG A 390 -31.56 13.99 5.26
N ASP A 391 -31.55 15.12 5.94
CA ASP A 391 -32.42 16.27 5.62
C ASP A 391 -31.92 17.05 4.40
N ALA A 392 -30.60 17.38 4.36
CA ALA A 392 -30.04 18.26 3.34
C ALA A 392 -29.61 17.52 2.04
N ALA A 393 -29.16 16.28 2.14
CA ALA A 393 -28.61 15.51 1.01
C ALA A 393 -28.94 14.01 1.11
N PRO A 394 -30.23 13.62 1.14
CA PRO A 394 -30.64 12.24 1.40
C PRO A 394 -30.19 11.21 0.35
N ALA A 395 -29.71 11.66 -0.80
CA ALA A 395 -29.21 10.80 -1.87
C ALA A 395 -27.74 10.40 -1.70
N LEU A 396 -27.01 11.06 -0.79
CA LEU A 396 -25.61 10.73 -0.54
C LEU A 396 -25.50 9.57 0.45
N GLY A 397 -24.58 8.64 0.15
CA GLY A 397 -24.25 7.54 1.03
C GLY A 397 -23.43 7.98 2.26
N VAL A 398 -23.23 7.07 3.19
CA VAL A 398 -22.44 7.27 4.41
C VAL A 398 -21.37 6.20 4.54
N ALA A 399 -20.13 6.61 4.84
CA ALA A 399 -19.05 5.70 5.21
C ALA A 399 -18.54 6.01 6.62
N MET A 400 -18.16 4.97 7.37
CA MET A 400 -17.60 5.13 8.72
C MET A 400 -16.42 4.19 8.94
N ALA A 401 -15.33 4.71 9.52
CA ALA A 401 -14.39 3.91 10.30
C ALA A 401 -14.77 4.06 11.78
N ASP A 402 -15.06 2.96 12.47
CA ASP A 402 -15.75 3.02 13.74
C ASP A 402 -15.16 2.10 14.81
N ASN A 403 -14.81 2.68 15.95
CA ASN A 403 -14.36 1.97 17.15
C ASN A 403 -15.48 1.74 18.18
N HIS A 404 -16.74 1.95 17.79
CA HIS A 404 -17.95 1.77 18.58
C HIS A 404 -18.87 0.72 17.93
N ASP A 405 -20.13 0.65 18.34
CA ASP A 405 -21.14 -0.26 17.80
C ASP A 405 -22.02 0.40 16.73
N SER A 406 -21.45 1.27 15.87
CA SER A 406 -22.23 2.03 14.87
C SER A 406 -22.93 1.13 13.86
N TYR A 407 -22.37 -0.04 13.54
CA TYR A 407 -23.03 -1.05 12.70
C TYR A 407 -24.38 -1.55 13.27
N ARG A 408 -24.59 -1.42 14.59
CA ARG A 408 -25.87 -1.72 15.25
C ARG A 408 -26.75 -0.49 15.38
N ASN A 409 -26.14 0.67 15.70
CA ASN A 409 -26.86 1.92 15.95
C ASN A 409 -27.39 2.55 14.66
N TYR A 410 -26.66 2.36 13.54
CA TYR A 410 -26.95 2.92 12.24
C TYR A 410 -26.87 1.82 11.16
N PRO A 411 -27.80 0.86 11.16
CA PRO A 411 -27.75 -0.32 10.27
C PRO A 411 -27.89 0.03 8.78
N ASP A 412 -28.39 1.23 8.48
CA ASP A 412 -28.62 1.77 7.16
C ASP A 412 -27.40 2.50 6.54
N VAL A 413 -26.29 2.63 7.28
CA VAL A 413 -25.05 3.19 6.74
C VAL A 413 -24.45 2.25 5.67
N ASP A 414 -24.02 2.80 4.55
CA ASP A 414 -23.65 2.03 3.36
C ASP A 414 -22.35 1.26 3.54
N ASN A 415 -21.30 1.91 4.07
CA ASN A 415 -19.98 1.33 4.28
C ASN A 415 -19.52 1.54 5.73
N ILE A 416 -19.24 0.48 6.46
CA ILE A 416 -18.71 0.53 7.82
C ILE A 416 -17.45 -0.33 7.92
N SER A 417 -16.39 0.26 8.44
CA SER A 417 -15.19 -0.46 8.86
C SER A 417 -15.13 -0.53 10.38
N CYS A 418 -15.23 -1.74 10.94
CA CYS A 418 -15.22 -1.97 12.37
C CYS A 418 -13.79 -2.11 12.90
N SER A 419 -13.49 -1.52 14.07
CA SER A 419 -12.23 -1.79 14.75
C SER A 419 -12.10 -3.28 15.07
N ILE A 420 -10.90 -3.84 14.94
CA ILE A 420 -10.61 -5.24 15.32
C ILE A 420 -11.06 -5.57 16.76
N TRP A 421 -11.11 -4.57 17.64
CA TRP A 421 -11.56 -4.73 19.02
C TRP A 421 -13.07 -4.81 19.17
N ASN A 422 -13.83 -4.39 18.15
CA ASN A 422 -15.30 -4.40 18.12
C ASN A 422 -15.79 -5.38 17.04
N THR A 423 -15.55 -6.67 17.28
CA THR A 423 -15.97 -7.72 16.33
C THR A 423 -17.48 -7.68 16.11
N ALA A 424 -17.87 -7.43 14.88
CA ALA A 424 -19.28 -7.32 14.51
C ALA A 424 -20.00 -8.68 14.58
N ASP A 425 -21.27 -8.65 14.93
CA ASP A 425 -22.12 -9.85 14.99
C ASP A 425 -22.30 -10.46 13.59
N PRO A 426 -21.96 -11.73 13.37
CA PRO A 426 -22.05 -12.38 12.06
C PRO A 426 -23.44 -12.30 11.42
N SER A 427 -24.53 -12.29 12.22
CA SER A 427 -25.89 -12.17 11.69
C SER A 427 -26.18 -10.77 11.14
N VAL A 428 -25.62 -9.73 11.78
CA VAL A 428 -25.72 -8.35 11.30
C VAL A 428 -24.90 -8.18 10.03
N LEU A 429 -23.68 -8.75 9.98
CA LEU A 429 -22.84 -8.73 8.76
C LEU A 429 -23.56 -9.39 7.57
N ALA A 430 -24.19 -10.55 7.80
CA ALA A 430 -24.95 -11.26 6.77
C ALA A 430 -26.15 -10.43 6.26
N SER A 431 -26.89 -9.77 7.18
CA SER A 431 -28.00 -8.90 6.80
C SER A 431 -27.52 -7.69 5.98
N ARG A 432 -26.49 -7.00 6.45
CA ARG A 432 -25.92 -5.85 5.74
C ARG A 432 -25.47 -6.21 4.32
N ARG A 433 -24.80 -7.37 4.18
CA ARG A 433 -24.39 -7.88 2.87
C ARG A 433 -25.57 -8.20 1.95
N ALA A 434 -26.65 -8.78 2.50
CA ALA A 434 -27.88 -9.05 1.76
C ALA A 434 -28.54 -7.77 1.24
N ASP A 435 -28.39 -6.66 1.97
CA ASP A 435 -28.84 -5.32 1.57
C ASP A 435 -27.86 -4.60 0.63
N GLY A 436 -26.77 -5.25 0.21
CA GLY A 436 -25.75 -4.67 -0.67
C GLY A 436 -24.74 -3.74 0.02
N ARG A 437 -24.77 -3.64 1.36
CA ARG A 437 -23.89 -2.78 2.15
C ARG A 437 -22.55 -3.46 2.41
N ILE A 438 -21.50 -2.64 2.53
CA ILE A 438 -20.13 -3.11 2.79
C ILE A 438 -19.84 -3.05 4.29
N THR A 439 -19.21 -4.11 4.78
CA THR A 439 -18.65 -4.11 6.14
C THR A 439 -17.26 -4.70 6.14
N THR A 440 -16.28 -3.87 6.41
CA THR A 440 -14.88 -4.25 6.56
C THR A 440 -14.47 -4.20 8.03
N PHE A 441 -13.23 -4.55 8.33
CA PHE A 441 -12.61 -4.24 9.60
C PHE A 441 -11.31 -3.48 9.38
N TYR A 442 -10.78 -2.86 10.43
CA TYR A 442 -9.48 -2.21 10.38
C TYR A 442 -8.60 -2.54 11.59
N ILE A 443 -7.31 -2.37 11.38
CA ILE A 443 -6.26 -2.37 12.38
C ILE A 443 -5.52 -1.03 12.34
N CYS A 444 -5.02 -0.61 13.48
CA CYS A 444 -4.21 0.59 13.63
C CYS A 444 -3.17 0.41 14.74
N CYS A 445 -2.59 1.47 15.24
CA CYS A 445 -1.58 1.46 16.31
C CYS A 445 -2.01 0.68 17.56
N SER A 446 -3.32 0.56 17.83
CA SER A 446 -3.84 -0.11 19.03
C SER A 446 -3.84 -1.64 18.99
N ALA A 447 -3.64 -2.25 17.82
CA ALA A 447 -3.65 -3.69 17.65
C ALA A 447 -2.22 -4.26 17.54
N PRO A 448 -1.65 -4.89 18.57
CA PRO A 448 -0.29 -5.42 18.50
C PRO A 448 -0.19 -6.63 17.55
N PHE A 449 -1.30 -7.35 17.33
CA PHE A 449 -1.40 -8.52 16.46
C PHE A 449 -2.87 -8.77 16.06
N PRO A 450 -3.16 -9.13 14.77
CA PRO A 450 -2.24 -8.99 13.65
C PRO A 450 -2.06 -7.53 13.26
N ASN A 451 -0.89 -7.18 12.71
CA ASN A 451 -0.68 -5.83 12.18
C ASN A 451 0.27 -5.84 10.95
N GLN A 452 0.55 -4.67 10.42
CA GLN A 452 1.41 -4.44 9.28
C GLN A 452 2.45 -3.36 9.60
N PHE A 453 3.04 -3.43 10.80
CA PHE A 453 4.20 -2.61 11.16
C PHE A 453 5.45 -3.10 10.40
N THR A 454 6.46 -2.25 10.27
CA THR A 454 7.71 -2.66 9.59
C THR A 454 8.42 -3.81 10.28
N PHE A 455 8.20 -3.97 11.58
CA PHE A 455 8.73 -5.07 12.40
C PHE A 455 7.76 -6.26 12.55
N SER A 456 6.53 -6.16 12.07
CA SER A 456 5.58 -7.29 12.07
C SER A 456 6.11 -8.46 11.26
N SER A 457 5.76 -9.69 11.67
CA SER A 457 6.04 -10.87 10.85
C SER A 457 5.42 -10.71 9.45
N PRO A 458 6.14 -11.03 8.36
CA PRO A 458 5.56 -10.96 7.01
C PRO A 458 4.22 -11.69 6.87
N MET A 459 4.03 -12.78 7.62
CA MET A 459 2.79 -13.57 7.60
C MET A 459 1.59 -12.86 8.22
N GLU A 460 1.78 -11.82 9.03
CA GLU A 460 0.67 -11.07 9.60
C GLU A 460 -0.13 -10.35 8.52
N ALA A 461 0.52 -9.86 7.47
CA ALA A 461 -0.16 -9.24 6.34
C ALA A 461 -1.06 -10.23 5.55
N VAL A 462 -0.67 -11.51 5.47
CA VAL A 462 -1.53 -12.58 4.95
C VAL A 462 -2.67 -12.87 5.93
N TYR A 463 -2.34 -13.01 7.21
CA TYR A 463 -3.31 -13.35 8.25
C TYR A 463 -4.45 -12.33 8.38
N VAL A 464 -4.18 -11.05 8.18
CA VAL A 464 -5.20 -9.98 8.16
C VAL A 464 -6.33 -10.30 7.19
N THR A 465 -6.02 -10.78 6.00
CA THR A 465 -7.06 -11.13 5.01
C THR A 465 -7.85 -12.38 5.40
N TRP A 466 -7.18 -13.37 5.97
CA TRP A 466 -7.83 -14.58 6.51
C TRP A 466 -8.72 -14.26 7.70
N TYR A 467 -8.27 -13.36 8.60
CA TYR A 467 -9.07 -12.85 9.70
C TYR A 467 -10.37 -12.21 9.21
N SER A 468 -10.30 -11.38 8.15
CA SER A 468 -11.47 -10.76 7.54
C SER A 468 -12.55 -11.79 7.18
N ILE A 469 -12.18 -12.78 6.37
CA ILE A 469 -13.12 -13.80 5.89
C ILE A 469 -13.61 -14.72 7.01
N ALA A 470 -12.74 -15.09 7.95
CA ALA A 470 -13.10 -15.95 9.09
C ALA A 470 -14.14 -15.30 10.00
N ASN A 471 -14.14 -13.98 10.12
CA ASN A 471 -15.10 -13.22 10.90
C ASN A 471 -16.29 -12.67 10.08
N GLY A 472 -16.37 -13.02 8.78
CA GLY A 472 -17.50 -12.67 7.93
C GLY A 472 -17.49 -11.26 7.38
N TYR A 473 -16.36 -10.54 7.43
CA TYR A 473 -16.19 -9.23 6.81
C TYR A 473 -16.04 -9.34 5.27
N ASP A 474 -16.35 -8.25 4.57
CA ASP A 474 -16.21 -8.18 3.12
C ASP A 474 -14.79 -7.86 2.70
N GLY A 475 -13.97 -7.35 3.62
CA GLY A 475 -12.60 -6.94 3.33
C GLY A 475 -11.92 -6.25 4.50
N PHE A 476 -10.98 -5.36 4.16
CA PHE A 476 -10.06 -4.75 5.09
C PHE A 476 -9.81 -3.27 4.76
N LEU A 477 -9.87 -2.41 5.78
CA LEU A 477 -9.46 -1.02 5.71
C LEU A 477 -8.10 -0.82 6.36
N ARG A 478 -7.24 -0.03 5.72
CA ARG A 478 -6.00 0.49 6.29
C ARG A 478 -5.99 2.02 6.19
N TRP A 479 -5.84 2.69 7.32
CA TRP A 479 -5.95 4.14 7.43
C TRP A 479 -4.85 4.94 6.70
N ALA A 480 -3.76 4.24 6.24
CA ALA A 480 -2.65 4.94 5.63
C ALA A 480 -1.93 4.08 4.58
N TRP A 481 -2.11 4.42 3.31
CA TRP A 481 -1.33 3.88 2.20
C TRP A 481 0.05 4.52 2.11
N ASN A 482 0.09 5.86 2.21
CA ASN A 482 1.28 6.66 1.93
C ASN A 482 1.37 7.96 2.76
N SER A 483 0.94 7.93 4.03
CA SER A 483 1.10 9.08 4.95
C SER A 483 2.50 9.08 5.55
N TRP A 484 3.49 9.32 4.70
CA TRP A 484 4.89 9.13 5.02
C TRP A 484 5.41 10.05 6.14
N PRO A 485 6.26 9.54 7.07
CA PRO A 485 7.14 10.38 7.87
C PRO A 485 8.13 11.15 6.98
N GLU A 486 9.04 11.90 7.56
CA GLU A 486 9.98 12.74 6.82
C GLU A 486 10.79 11.95 5.79
N ASN A 487 11.36 10.81 6.19
CA ASN A 487 12.18 9.96 5.34
C ASN A 487 11.95 8.46 5.60
N PRO A 488 10.84 7.88 5.13
CA PRO A 488 10.42 6.53 5.50
C PRO A 488 11.37 5.43 5.00
N ALA A 489 12.14 5.69 3.95
CA ALA A 489 13.13 4.74 3.44
C ALA A 489 14.28 4.50 4.43
N HIS A 490 14.63 5.51 5.23
CA HIS A 490 15.68 5.44 6.24
C HIS A 490 15.12 5.18 7.64
N ASP A 491 13.98 5.80 7.99
CA ASP A 491 13.36 5.69 9.31
C ASP A 491 11.83 5.59 9.19
N SER A 492 11.30 4.44 9.57
CA SER A 492 9.86 4.17 9.52
C SER A 492 9.10 4.59 10.78
N ARG A 493 9.80 5.08 11.81
CA ARG A 493 9.21 5.58 13.06
C ARG A 493 8.58 6.95 12.83
N PHE A 494 7.48 7.21 13.49
CA PHE A 494 6.82 8.51 13.41
C PHE A 494 6.05 8.85 14.67
N ARG A 495 6.52 9.86 15.40
CA ARG A 495 5.86 10.40 16.62
C ARG A 495 5.50 9.29 17.61
N THR A 496 4.18 9.12 17.86
CA THR A 496 3.62 8.17 18.82
C THR A 496 3.12 6.88 18.17
N PHE A 497 3.21 6.76 16.83
CA PHE A 497 2.74 5.58 16.10
C PHE A 497 3.81 4.49 16.04
N PRO A 498 3.42 3.20 16.07
CA PRO A 498 4.32 2.12 15.75
C PRO A 498 5.02 2.31 14.40
N SER A 499 6.25 1.83 14.28
CA SER A 499 7.06 1.95 13.08
C SER A 499 6.34 1.38 11.85
N GLY A 500 6.16 2.20 10.80
CA GLY A 500 5.46 1.82 9.57
C GLY A 500 3.94 1.79 9.66
N ASP A 501 3.31 2.21 10.76
CA ASP A 501 1.86 2.29 10.87
C ASP A 501 1.26 3.31 9.89
N CYS A 502 1.99 4.39 9.59
CA CYS A 502 1.53 5.49 8.75
C CYS A 502 1.66 5.23 7.24
N PHE A 503 2.18 4.09 6.80
CA PHE A 503 2.33 3.80 5.36
C PHE A 503 2.56 2.32 5.07
N LEU A 504 2.25 1.92 3.84
CA LEU A 504 2.60 0.60 3.28
C LEU A 504 3.55 0.73 2.08
N ALA A 505 3.30 1.70 1.19
CA ALA A 505 4.12 1.97 0.02
C ALA A 505 5.22 2.99 0.35
N TYR A 506 6.36 2.89 -0.32
CA TYR A 506 7.49 3.81 -0.17
C TYR A 506 7.50 4.88 -1.27
N PRO A 507 8.19 6.02 -1.03
CA PRO A 507 8.49 7.00 -2.07
C PRO A 507 9.19 6.37 -3.29
N GLY A 508 9.00 6.96 -4.48
CA GLY A 508 9.49 6.41 -5.74
C GLY A 508 8.62 5.28 -6.30
N PRO A 509 7.31 5.27 -6.06
CA PRO A 509 6.26 4.25 -5.96
C PRO A 509 6.80 2.82 -5.75
N MET A 510 7.67 2.66 -4.75
CA MET A 510 8.25 1.36 -4.41
C MET A 510 7.33 0.55 -3.49
N SER A 511 7.32 -0.77 -3.74
CA SER A 511 6.59 -1.73 -2.92
C SER A 511 7.30 -2.03 -1.60
N SER A 512 6.66 -2.79 -0.74
CA SER A 512 7.22 -3.30 0.52
C SER A 512 6.95 -4.80 0.67
N VAL A 513 7.71 -5.44 1.56
CA VAL A 513 7.44 -6.83 1.97
C VAL A 513 5.98 -6.96 2.45
N ARG A 514 5.49 -5.97 3.19
CA ARG A 514 4.11 -5.92 3.70
C ARG A 514 3.07 -5.91 2.58
N ILE A 515 3.28 -5.11 1.52
CA ILE A 515 2.39 -5.05 0.34
C ILE A 515 2.39 -6.39 -0.41
N GLU A 516 3.56 -6.99 -0.63
CA GLU A 516 3.63 -8.24 -1.38
C GLU A 516 2.96 -9.41 -0.62
N LYS A 517 3.12 -9.45 0.69
CA LYS A 517 2.42 -10.44 1.53
C LYS A 517 0.93 -10.18 1.63
N LEU A 518 0.52 -8.90 1.67
CA LEU A 518 -0.89 -8.53 1.61
C LEU A 518 -1.52 -8.93 0.25
N ARG A 519 -0.79 -8.73 -0.86
CA ARG A 519 -1.18 -9.22 -2.20
C ARG A 519 -1.43 -10.72 -2.20
N GLU A 520 -0.53 -11.50 -1.59
CA GLU A 520 -0.68 -12.94 -1.43
C GLU A 520 -2.00 -13.26 -0.71
N GLY A 521 -2.24 -12.62 0.43
CA GLY A 521 -3.47 -12.81 1.20
C GLY A 521 -4.74 -12.42 0.44
N ILE A 522 -4.75 -11.29 -0.27
CA ILE A 522 -5.89 -10.86 -1.10
C ILE A 522 -6.18 -11.90 -2.19
N GLN A 523 -5.15 -12.41 -2.86
CA GLN A 523 -5.30 -13.43 -3.89
C GLN A 523 -5.83 -14.75 -3.33
N ASP A 524 -5.43 -15.12 -2.11
CA ASP A 524 -5.98 -16.29 -1.42
C ASP A 524 -7.49 -16.12 -1.16
N MET A 525 -7.94 -14.93 -0.78
CA MET A 525 -9.38 -14.66 -0.59
C MET A 525 -10.16 -14.83 -1.90
N GLU A 526 -9.63 -14.31 -3.00
CA GLU A 526 -10.25 -14.49 -4.31
C GLU A 526 -10.34 -15.96 -4.74
N LYS A 527 -9.31 -16.76 -4.46
CA LYS A 527 -9.33 -18.21 -4.69
C LYS A 527 -10.42 -18.88 -3.85
N ILE A 528 -10.56 -18.50 -2.58
CA ILE A 528 -11.59 -19.03 -1.68
C ILE A 528 -12.99 -18.71 -2.24
N PHE A 529 -13.21 -17.49 -2.73
CA PHE A 529 -14.50 -17.13 -3.31
C PHE A 529 -14.83 -17.95 -4.55
N VAL A 530 -13.88 -18.12 -5.45
CA VAL A 530 -14.07 -18.97 -6.65
C VAL A 530 -14.38 -20.42 -6.24
N LEU A 531 -13.63 -20.96 -5.27
CA LEU A 531 -13.80 -22.35 -4.83
C LEU A 531 -15.11 -22.59 -4.05
N ARG A 532 -15.68 -21.56 -3.43
CA ARG A 532 -17.00 -21.66 -2.76
C ARG A 532 -18.16 -21.62 -3.75
N ASP A 533 -17.97 -20.97 -4.89
CA ASP A 533 -19.00 -20.86 -5.93
C ASP A 533 -19.09 -22.13 -6.83
N GLU A 534 -18.09 -23.03 -6.78
CA GLU A 534 -18.04 -24.34 -7.43
C GLU A 534 -18.74 -25.42 -6.61
#